data_70ad9ab96680161fc33978cc05cfcdbb
#
_entry.id   70ad9ab96680161fc33978cc05cfcdbb
#
_cell.length_a   1.000
_cell.length_b   1.000
_cell.length_c   1.000
_cell.angle_alpha   90.00
_cell.angle_beta   90.00
_cell.angle_gamma   90.00
#
_symmetry.space_group_name_H-M   'P 1'
#
loop_
_entity.id
_entity.type
_entity.pdbx_description
1 polymer ?
#
loop_
_entity_poly.entity_id
_entity_poly.type
_entity_poly.pdbx_seq_one_letter_code
_entity_poly.pdbx_strand_id
1 'polypeptide(L)'
;LFRSRALGLVSGMFYTNRLDQIGLFLPRYLYGRHYKKSAFAPYVSPEHPDIVTSLPPSLLITSDNDNLQSYTLNFEKALRRHQMPHKLINYPKDPRLTHAFSAFYPELPESREVIHHLIHFFEHTGEECKGGCVS
;
A
#
# COMPACT_ATOMS: atom_id res chain seq x y z
N LEU A 1 -3.98 -7.38 -22.93
CA LEU A 1 -3.58 -7.38 -21.51
C LEU A 1 -3.65 -5.94 -21.00
N PHE A 2 -4.66 -5.64 -20.18
CA PHE A 2 -4.72 -4.35 -19.49
C PHE A 2 -3.62 -4.30 -18.44
N ARG A 3 -2.66 -3.38 -18.59
CA ARG A 3 -1.69 -3.07 -17.56
C ARG A 3 -2.11 -1.77 -16.88
N SER A 4 -2.27 -1.79 -15.56
CA SER A 4 -2.45 -0.57 -14.77
C SER A 4 -1.23 0.33 -14.96
N ARG A 5 -1.47 1.63 -15.18
CA ARG A 5 -0.38 2.61 -15.38
C ARG A 5 0.19 3.12 -14.06
N ALA A 6 -0.63 3.15 -13.02
CA ALA A 6 -0.28 3.61 -11.69
C ALA A 6 -1.16 2.96 -10.64
N LEU A 7 -0.72 2.94 -9.40
CA LEU A 7 -1.42 2.37 -8.26
C LEU A 7 -1.41 3.36 -7.09
N GLY A 8 -2.59 3.67 -6.55
CA GLY A 8 -2.75 4.45 -5.31
C GLY A 8 -3.19 3.55 -4.17
N LEU A 9 -2.46 3.54 -3.07
CA LEU A 9 -2.67 2.68 -1.92
C LEU A 9 -2.78 3.55 -0.66
N VAL A 10 -4.00 3.68 -0.14
CA VAL A 10 -4.30 4.50 1.04
C VAL A 10 -4.64 3.57 2.21
N SER A 11 -3.87 3.66 3.30
CA SER A 11 -4.08 2.87 4.53
C SER A 11 -4.28 1.37 4.24
N GLY A 12 -3.41 0.78 3.42
CA GLY A 12 -3.60 -0.58 2.93
C GLY A 12 -3.36 -1.67 3.99
N MET A 13 -4.25 -2.64 4.06
CA MET A 13 -4.05 -3.87 4.82
C MET A 13 -3.26 -4.89 3.97
N PHE A 14 -1.96 -4.66 3.80
CA PHE A 14 -1.12 -5.45 2.90
C PHE A 14 -0.79 -6.85 3.41
N TYR A 15 -0.75 -7.03 4.74
CA TYR A 15 -0.30 -8.27 5.35
C TYR A 15 -1.46 -8.98 6.04
N THR A 16 -1.77 -10.18 5.59
CA THR A 16 -2.84 -11.00 6.15
C THR A 16 -2.32 -12.14 7.01
N ASN A 17 -1.01 -12.38 7.01
CA ASN A 17 -0.36 -13.53 7.63
C ASN A 17 0.63 -13.18 8.76
N ARG A 18 0.61 -11.93 9.24
CA ARG A 18 1.46 -11.52 10.38
C ARG A 18 0.93 -12.10 11.69
N LEU A 19 1.84 -12.23 12.66
CA LEU A 19 1.52 -12.64 14.04
C LEU A 19 0.93 -11.46 14.83
N ASP A 20 -0.18 -10.94 14.35
CA ASP A 20 -1.01 -9.94 15.01
C ASP A 20 -2.45 -10.43 15.07
N GLN A 21 -3.36 -9.66 15.64
CA GLN A 21 -4.77 -10.04 15.78
C GLN A 21 -5.43 -10.36 14.42
N ILE A 22 -5.02 -9.69 13.36
CA ILE A 22 -5.53 -9.91 12.01
C ILE A 22 -4.97 -11.22 11.44
N GLY A 23 -3.67 -11.40 11.52
CA GLY A 23 -2.97 -12.54 10.91
C GLY A 23 -3.22 -13.89 11.58
N LEU A 24 -3.77 -13.92 12.79
CA LEU A 24 -4.13 -15.18 13.47
C LEU A 24 -5.34 -15.87 12.84
N PHE A 25 -6.32 -15.10 12.37
CA PHE A 25 -7.60 -15.66 11.91
C PHE A 25 -7.83 -15.45 10.41
N LEU A 26 -7.46 -14.28 9.89
CA LEU A 26 -7.77 -13.84 8.54
C LEU A 26 -7.23 -14.76 7.43
N PRO A 27 -5.98 -15.28 7.49
CA PRO A 27 -5.47 -16.16 6.43
C PRO A 27 -6.28 -17.43 6.25
N ARG A 28 -6.75 -18.01 7.36
CA ARG A 28 -7.58 -19.21 7.33
C ARG A 28 -8.94 -18.94 6.70
N TYR A 29 -9.50 -17.76 6.97
CA TYR A 29 -10.77 -17.35 6.43
C TYR A 29 -10.68 -17.04 4.93
N LEU A 30 -9.66 -16.28 4.53
CA LEU A 30 -9.48 -15.85 3.13
C LEU A 30 -8.97 -16.96 2.21
N TYR A 31 -8.04 -17.79 2.69
CA TYR A 31 -7.29 -18.74 1.86
C TYR A 31 -7.58 -20.21 2.20
N GLY A 32 -8.42 -20.46 3.21
CA GLY A 32 -8.78 -21.78 3.66
C GLY A 32 -7.76 -22.45 4.61
N ARG A 33 -8.18 -23.58 5.23
CA ARG A 33 -7.41 -24.25 6.27
C ARG A 33 -6.02 -24.74 5.83
N HIS A 34 -5.87 -25.10 4.57
CA HIS A 34 -4.66 -25.74 4.05
C HIS A 34 -3.85 -24.84 3.12
N TYR A 35 -4.08 -23.51 3.15
CA TYR A 35 -3.43 -22.57 2.24
C TYR A 35 -1.89 -22.66 2.25
N LYS A 36 -1.29 -22.96 3.41
CA LYS A 36 0.18 -23.11 3.55
C LYS A 36 0.77 -24.26 2.73
N LYS A 37 -0.07 -25.21 2.30
CA LYS A 37 0.32 -26.35 1.45
C LYS A 37 -0.04 -26.14 -0.01
N SER A 38 -0.69 -25.05 -0.36
CA SER A 38 -1.10 -24.74 -1.72
C SER A 38 0.06 -24.13 -2.52
N ALA A 39 0.01 -24.28 -3.85
CA ALA A 39 0.98 -23.66 -4.76
C ALA A 39 1.00 -22.12 -4.64
N PHE A 40 -0.06 -21.53 -4.12
CA PHE A 40 -0.16 -20.09 -3.99
C PHE A 40 0.34 -19.54 -2.62
N ALA A 41 0.72 -20.43 -1.69
CA ALA A 41 1.19 -20.04 -0.36
C ALA A 41 2.29 -18.94 -0.36
N PRO A 42 3.27 -18.93 -1.28
CA PRO A 42 4.28 -17.87 -1.36
C PRO A 42 3.67 -16.49 -1.64
N TYR A 43 2.57 -16.43 -2.38
CA TYR A 43 1.89 -15.20 -2.80
C TYR A 43 0.96 -14.60 -1.75
N VAL A 44 0.83 -15.22 -0.60
CA VAL A 44 0.13 -14.64 0.57
C VAL A 44 0.91 -13.45 1.13
N SER A 45 2.23 -13.43 0.97
CA SER A 45 3.04 -12.26 1.31
C SER A 45 3.03 -11.24 0.17
N PRO A 46 2.66 -9.98 0.43
CA PRO A 46 2.74 -8.93 -0.59
C PRO A 46 4.18 -8.58 -0.99
N GLU A 47 5.15 -9.02 -0.22
CA GLU A 47 6.60 -8.81 -0.48
C GLU A 47 7.19 -9.86 -1.43
N HIS A 48 6.39 -10.81 -1.93
CA HIS A 48 6.89 -11.80 -2.87
C HIS A 48 7.46 -11.10 -4.11
N PRO A 49 8.68 -11.44 -4.57
CA PRO A 49 9.33 -10.75 -5.70
C PRO A 49 8.45 -10.63 -6.93
N ASP A 50 7.77 -11.71 -7.34
CA ASP A 50 6.90 -11.68 -8.52
C ASP A 50 5.73 -10.70 -8.38
N ILE A 51 5.23 -10.49 -7.15
CA ILE A 51 4.19 -9.48 -6.89
C ILE A 51 4.82 -8.09 -6.99
N VAL A 52 5.85 -7.83 -6.19
CA VAL A 52 6.44 -6.50 -6.06
C VAL A 52 6.96 -6.00 -7.42
N THR A 53 7.69 -6.85 -8.18
CA THR A 53 8.29 -6.45 -9.46
C THR A 53 7.28 -6.33 -10.59
N SER A 54 6.04 -6.82 -10.42
CA SER A 54 4.96 -6.67 -11.39
C SER A 54 4.11 -5.43 -11.19
N LEU A 55 4.31 -4.70 -10.08
CA LEU A 55 3.52 -3.52 -9.76
C LEU A 55 3.89 -2.32 -10.66
N PRO A 56 2.92 -1.51 -11.04
CA PRO A 56 3.19 -0.22 -11.67
C PRO A 56 3.73 0.77 -10.63
N PRO A 57 4.20 1.96 -11.07
CA PRO A 57 4.51 3.04 -10.15
C PRO A 57 3.41 3.23 -9.11
N SER A 58 3.79 3.32 -7.84
CA SER A 58 2.85 3.23 -6.73
C SER A 58 2.95 4.44 -5.78
N LEU A 59 1.80 5.03 -5.44
CA LEU A 59 1.68 6.03 -4.40
C LEU A 59 1.11 5.38 -3.14
N LEU A 60 1.87 5.45 -2.04
CA LEU A 60 1.44 4.96 -0.73
C LEU A 60 1.11 6.14 0.17
N ILE A 61 -0.03 6.09 0.84
CA ILE A 61 -0.47 7.13 1.76
C ILE A 61 -0.89 6.50 3.09
N THR A 62 -0.36 7.04 4.18
CA THR A 62 -0.68 6.61 5.55
C THR A 62 -0.54 7.79 6.52
N SER A 63 -0.75 7.55 7.81
CA SER A 63 -0.52 8.55 8.88
C SER A 63 0.11 7.89 10.10
N ASP A 64 0.76 8.69 10.94
CA ASP A 64 1.34 8.24 12.22
C ASP A 64 0.29 7.80 13.24
N ASN A 65 -0.99 8.11 13.00
CA ASN A 65 -2.12 7.69 13.83
C ASN A 65 -2.90 6.50 13.25
N ASP A 66 -2.47 5.97 12.10
CA ASP A 66 -3.05 4.78 11.50
C ASP A 66 -2.49 3.52 12.20
N ASN A 67 -3.37 2.70 12.77
CA ASN A 67 -2.99 1.45 13.42
C ASN A 67 -2.38 0.40 12.46
N LEU A 68 -2.57 0.57 11.15
CA LEU A 68 -1.94 -0.24 10.10
C LEU A 68 -0.78 0.48 9.38
N GLN A 69 -0.30 1.62 9.89
CA GLN A 69 0.84 2.35 9.32
C GLN A 69 2.04 1.43 9.06
N SER A 70 2.35 0.56 10.01
CA SER A 70 3.47 -0.39 9.89
C SER A 70 3.38 -1.28 8.66
N TYR A 71 2.16 -1.59 8.19
CA TYR A 71 1.94 -2.36 6.97
C TYR A 71 2.38 -1.57 5.74
N THR A 72 1.96 -0.30 5.66
CA THR A 72 2.36 0.59 4.56
C THR A 72 3.87 0.82 4.54
N LEU A 73 4.49 1.09 5.70
CA LEU A 73 5.93 1.31 5.78
C LEU A 73 6.76 0.07 5.44
N ASN A 74 6.30 -1.12 5.82
CA ASN A 74 7.01 -2.36 5.46
C ASN A 74 6.86 -2.67 3.97
N PHE A 75 5.69 -2.41 3.40
CA PHE A 75 5.48 -2.59 1.97
C PHE A 75 6.31 -1.60 1.14
N GLU A 76 6.44 -0.36 1.59
CA GLU A 76 7.34 0.63 1.00
C GLU A 76 8.80 0.15 0.99
N LYS A 77 9.26 -0.44 2.11
CA LYS A 77 10.60 -1.04 2.17
C LYS A 77 10.78 -2.17 1.16
N ALA A 78 9.75 -2.96 0.89
CA ALA A 78 9.80 -4.00 -0.13
C ALA A 78 9.89 -3.40 -1.54
N LEU A 79 9.12 -2.36 -1.85
CA LEU A 79 9.22 -1.64 -3.13
C LEU A 79 10.62 -1.04 -3.32
N ARG A 80 11.16 -0.40 -2.29
CA ARG A 80 12.52 0.18 -2.30
C ARG A 80 13.60 -0.88 -2.52
N ARG A 81 13.51 -2.02 -1.84
CA ARG A 81 14.45 -3.15 -1.98
C ARG A 81 14.51 -3.68 -3.41
N HIS A 82 13.38 -3.70 -4.09
CA HIS A 82 13.26 -4.13 -5.48
C HIS A 82 13.38 -2.98 -6.49
N GLN A 83 13.76 -1.79 -6.04
CA GLN A 83 13.94 -0.59 -6.89
C GLN A 83 12.70 -0.24 -7.73
N MET A 84 11.52 -0.51 -7.18
CA MET A 84 10.25 -0.22 -7.85
C MET A 84 9.90 1.27 -7.69
N PRO A 85 9.45 1.93 -8.75
CA PRO A 85 9.02 3.33 -8.69
C PRO A 85 7.88 3.50 -7.69
N HIS A 86 8.10 4.32 -6.65
CA HIS A 86 7.07 4.59 -5.66
C HIS A 86 7.26 5.96 -4.99
N LYS A 87 6.20 6.43 -4.35
CA LYS A 87 6.18 7.62 -3.50
C LYS A 87 5.42 7.29 -2.22
N LEU A 88 5.95 7.72 -1.08
CA LEU A 88 5.29 7.59 0.21
C LEU A 88 4.88 8.97 0.73
N ILE A 89 3.64 9.11 1.16
CA ILE A 89 3.13 10.25 1.92
C ILE A 89 2.68 9.73 3.27
N ASN A 90 3.36 10.19 4.32
CA ASN A 90 3.02 9.87 5.69
C ASN A 90 2.60 11.15 6.42
N TYR A 91 1.33 11.24 6.77
CA TYR A 91 0.82 12.37 7.53
C TYR A 91 1.28 12.30 8.99
N PRO A 92 1.63 13.45 9.61
CA PRO A 92 2.06 13.49 10.99
C PRO A 92 0.95 13.04 11.94
N LYS A 93 1.32 12.74 13.17
CA LYS A 93 0.39 12.28 14.20
C LYS A 93 -0.69 13.32 14.49
N ASP A 94 -1.92 12.97 14.16
CA ASP A 94 -3.12 13.74 14.45
C ASP A 94 -4.26 12.76 14.80
N PRO A 95 -4.98 12.93 15.92
CA PRO A 95 -6.06 12.04 16.32
C PRO A 95 -7.18 11.89 15.31
N ARG A 96 -7.33 12.83 14.39
CA ARG A 96 -8.34 12.79 13.30
C ARG A 96 -7.92 11.89 12.15
N LEU A 97 -6.60 11.72 11.95
CA LEU A 97 -6.04 10.99 10.80
C LEU A 97 -5.85 9.50 11.15
N THR A 98 -6.95 8.85 11.52
CA THR A 98 -6.98 7.43 11.84
C THR A 98 -6.90 6.56 10.57
N HIS A 99 -6.99 5.25 10.73
CA HIS A 99 -7.03 4.32 9.60
C HIS A 99 -8.08 4.72 8.56
N ALA A 100 -7.66 4.84 7.30
CA ALA A 100 -8.52 5.20 6.16
C ALA A 100 -9.30 6.53 6.36
N PHE A 101 -8.72 7.50 7.07
CA PHE A 101 -9.36 8.78 7.37
C PHE A 101 -9.94 9.46 6.13
N SER A 102 -9.25 9.40 5.00
CA SER A 102 -9.70 10.04 3.76
C SER A 102 -11.00 9.46 3.19
N ALA A 103 -11.34 8.23 3.56
CA ALA A 103 -12.60 7.59 3.18
C ALA A 103 -13.72 7.85 4.21
N PHE A 104 -13.37 7.90 5.51
CA PHE A 104 -14.36 8.05 6.57
C PHE A 104 -14.67 9.51 6.92
N TYR A 105 -13.73 10.41 6.67
CA TYR A 105 -13.84 11.85 7.02
C TYR A 105 -13.51 12.73 5.80
N PRO A 106 -14.35 12.71 4.75
CA PRO A 106 -14.06 13.44 3.50
C PRO A 106 -14.05 14.97 3.65
N GLU A 107 -14.60 15.49 4.76
CA GLU A 107 -14.63 16.90 5.10
C GLU A 107 -13.28 17.45 5.56
N LEU A 108 -12.36 16.60 6.02
CA LEU A 108 -11.05 17.03 6.49
C LEU A 108 -10.22 17.62 5.33
N PRO A 109 -9.45 18.69 5.60
CA PRO A 109 -8.52 19.25 4.61
C PRO A 109 -7.53 18.19 4.11
N GLU A 110 -6.98 17.38 4.99
CA GLU A 110 -6.04 16.32 4.70
C GLU A 110 -6.64 15.23 3.77
N SER A 111 -7.94 14.96 3.92
CA SER A 111 -8.65 14.03 3.03
C SER A 111 -8.74 14.56 1.61
N ARG A 112 -8.95 15.86 1.45
CA ARG A 112 -8.93 16.52 0.14
C ARG A 112 -7.53 16.52 -0.47
N GLU A 113 -6.49 16.72 0.36
CA GLU A 113 -5.10 16.61 -0.08
C GLU A 113 -4.77 15.20 -0.59
N VAL A 114 -5.23 14.14 0.09
CA VAL A 114 -5.08 12.76 -0.38
C VAL A 114 -5.66 12.59 -1.79
N ILE A 115 -6.86 13.11 -2.04
CA ILE A 115 -7.48 13.06 -3.38
C ILE A 115 -6.65 13.82 -4.41
N HIS A 116 -6.17 15.01 -4.08
CA HIS A 116 -5.31 15.79 -4.98
C HIS A 116 -3.99 15.08 -5.28
N HIS A 117 -3.36 14.45 -4.28
CA HIS A 117 -2.16 13.64 -4.49
C HIS A 117 -2.41 12.45 -5.41
N LEU A 118 -3.54 11.77 -5.26
CA LEU A 118 -3.92 10.65 -6.13
C LEU A 118 -4.13 11.11 -7.57
N ILE A 119 -4.91 12.18 -7.77
CA ILE A 119 -5.17 12.76 -9.11
C ILE A 119 -3.85 13.15 -9.76
N HIS A 120 -3.05 13.97 -9.08
CA HIS A 120 -1.76 14.44 -9.59
C HIS A 120 -0.84 13.26 -9.95
N PHE A 121 -0.75 12.25 -9.08
CA PHE A 121 0.07 11.07 -9.33
C PHE A 121 -0.40 10.30 -10.58
N PHE A 122 -1.71 10.09 -10.74
CA PHE A 122 -2.25 9.37 -11.88
C PHE A 122 -2.09 10.12 -13.20
N GLU A 123 -2.17 11.46 -13.17
CA GLU A 123 -1.98 12.30 -14.36
C GLU A 123 -0.53 12.34 -14.82
N HIS A 124 0.44 12.37 -13.89
CA HIS A 124 1.84 12.61 -14.18
C HIS A 124 2.74 11.37 -14.13
N THR A 125 2.20 10.20 -13.79
CA THR A 125 3.00 8.95 -13.69
C THR A 125 3.77 8.61 -14.98
N GLY A 126 3.29 9.06 -16.14
CA GLY A 126 3.99 8.89 -17.43
C GLY A 126 5.20 9.81 -17.62
N GLU A 127 5.30 10.90 -16.87
CA GLU A 127 6.34 11.92 -16.98
C GLU A 127 7.44 11.71 -15.92
N GLU A 128 7.05 11.42 -14.69
CA GLU A 128 7.98 11.22 -13.56
C GLU A 128 8.85 9.95 -13.69
N CYS A 129 8.36 8.92 -14.38
CA CYS A 129 9.13 7.69 -14.61
C CYS A 129 10.25 7.83 -15.66
N LYS A 130 10.34 8.94 -16.39
CA LYS A 130 11.41 9.21 -17.34
C LYS A 130 12.66 9.86 -16.70
N GLY A 131 12.52 10.42 -15.51
CA GLY A 131 13.63 10.95 -14.72
C GLY A 131 13.74 10.18 -13.44
N GLY A 132 14.70 9.28 -13.33
CA GLY A 132 14.92 8.36 -12.22
C GLY A 132 14.56 8.94 -10.85
N CYS A 133 13.38 8.62 -10.33
CA CYS A 133 12.98 8.96 -8.98
C CYS A 133 13.59 7.94 -8.00
N VAL A 134 14.74 8.33 -7.46
CA VAL A 134 15.25 7.85 -6.18
C VAL A 134 15.20 9.04 -5.25
N SER A 135 14.33 9.04 -4.29
CA SER A 135 14.47 9.90 -3.10
C SER A 135 13.84 9.20 -1.89
#